data_77379b117de44c7bae4bbab9bf843144
#
_entry.id   77379b117de44c7bae4bbab9bf843144
#
_cell.length_a   1.000
_cell.length_b   1.000
_cell.length_c   1.000
_cell.angle_alpha   90.00
_cell.angle_beta   90.00
_cell.angle_gamma   90.00
#
_symmetry.space_group_name_H-M   'P 1'
#
loop_
_entity.id
_entity.type
_entity.pdbx_description
1 polymer ?
#
loop_
_entity_poly.entity_id
_entity_poly.type
_entity_poly.pdbx_seq_one_letter_code
_entity_poly.pdbx_strand_id
1 'polypeptide(L)'
;SMIWLYGLGNVEVSVPYGQLATHVLPDSSQVTLNADTRLTYNRNRWLLQRRVRLDGEGLFKVMKGSRFTVQTETASTSVLGTVFNVFARKGVTRVSCLEGKVKVVAKESKKEAYLTNGMEAKTMGFELSKPDSKKEEFKTSSWTKGEFYYTNTPIGQVFDELERQFDVDLFFDGDTTRTYTGYFKKDNLNSALRLVCIPMDMKWSVNDTLVIINEIK
;
A
#
# COMPACT_ATOMS: atom_id res chain seq x y z
N SER A 1 12.51 -3.41 -10.97
CA SER A 1 11.14 -3.53 -11.50
C SER A 1 11.20 -4.12 -12.91
N MET A 2 10.36 -5.09 -13.17
CA MET A 2 10.25 -5.73 -14.49
C MET A 2 9.04 -5.16 -15.21
N ILE A 3 9.24 -4.59 -16.42
CA ILE A 3 8.16 -4.03 -17.24
C ILE A 3 7.85 -5.04 -18.35
N TRP A 4 6.61 -5.48 -18.42
CA TRP A 4 6.12 -6.38 -19.47
C TRP A 4 5.13 -5.64 -20.37
N LEU A 5 5.29 -5.79 -21.69
CA LEU A 5 4.33 -5.33 -22.69
C LEU A 5 3.44 -6.50 -23.09
N TYR A 6 2.18 -6.48 -22.67
CA TYR A 6 1.19 -7.50 -23.01
C TYR A 6 0.23 -6.98 -24.08
N GLY A 7 0.22 -7.64 -25.23
CA GLY A 7 -0.76 -7.36 -26.29
C GLY A 7 -0.77 -5.90 -26.76
N LEU A 8 -1.88 -5.44 -27.36
CA LEU A 8 -2.01 -4.11 -27.95
C LEU A 8 -1.99 -2.98 -26.89
N GLY A 9 -0.78 -2.59 -26.44
CA GLY A 9 -0.55 -1.43 -25.60
C GLY A 9 -0.75 -1.64 -24.09
N ASN A 10 -0.96 -2.85 -23.61
CA ASN A 10 -0.99 -3.13 -22.18
C ASN A 10 0.43 -3.14 -21.60
N VAL A 11 0.62 -2.41 -20.51
CA VAL A 11 1.87 -2.30 -19.75
C VAL A 11 1.61 -2.84 -18.36
N GLU A 12 2.49 -3.71 -17.88
CA GLU A 12 2.55 -4.17 -16.50
C GLU A 12 3.89 -3.78 -15.89
N VAL A 13 3.83 -3.18 -14.70
CA VAL A 13 4.99 -2.88 -13.85
C VAL A 13 4.84 -3.69 -12.59
N SER A 14 5.79 -4.61 -12.35
CA SER A 14 5.82 -5.46 -11.17
C SER A 14 7.02 -5.13 -10.31
N VAL A 15 6.79 -5.00 -9.01
CA VAL A 15 7.82 -4.74 -7.99
C VAL A 15 7.87 -5.96 -7.07
N PRO A 16 8.97 -6.72 -7.05
CA PRO A 16 9.11 -7.88 -6.19
C PRO A 16 9.25 -7.50 -4.72
N TYR A 17 9.28 -8.49 -3.86
CA TYR A 17 9.62 -8.35 -2.44
C TYR A 17 10.96 -7.65 -2.28
N GLY A 18 11.19 -6.99 -1.17
CA GLY A 18 12.43 -6.30 -0.86
C GLY A 18 12.72 -5.06 -1.72
N GLN A 19 11.90 -4.70 -2.69
CA GLN A 19 12.16 -3.61 -3.62
C GLN A 19 11.12 -2.50 -3.56
N LEU A 20 11.54 -1.33 -4.01
CA LEU A 20 10.71 -0.15 -4.22
C LEU A 20 11.04 0.39 -5.62
N ALA A 21 10.05 0.83 -6.36
CA ALA A 21 10.25 1.37 -7.71
C ALA A 21 9.43 2.62 -7.96
N THR A 22 9.99 3.55 -8.73
CA THR A 22 9.23 4.70 -9.25
C THR A 22 9.04 4.52 -10.75
N HIS A 23 7.79 4.67 -11.20
CA HIS A 23 7.41 4.58 -12.60
C HIS A 23 6.77 5.90 -13.07
N VAL A 24 7.14 6.33 -14.29
CA VAL A 24 6.57 7.53 -14.93
C VAL A 24 5.52 7.09 -15.93
N LEU A 25 4.30 7.57 -15.75
CA LEU A 25 3.16 7.31 -16.63
C LEU A 25 3.20 8.18 -17.90
N PRO A 26 2.45 7.85 -18.95
CA PRO A 26 2.51 8.57 -20.23
C PRO A 26 2.16 10.07 -20.18
N ASP A 27 1.48 10.52 -19.13
CA ASP A 27 1.12 11.92 -18.88
C ASP A 27 2.11 12.64 -17.94
N SER A 28 3.28 12.05 -17.70
CA SER A 28 4.29 12.50 -16.74
C SER A 28 3.88 12.43 -15.26
N SER A 29 2.72 11.85 -14.93
CA SER A 29 2.41 11.47 -13.56
C SER A 29 3.41 10.43 -13.07
N GLN A 30 3.75 10.50 -11.78
CA GLN A 30 4.68 9.56 -11.17
C GLN A 30 3.95 8.67 -10.16
N VAL A 31 4.33 7.42 -10.10
CA VAL A 31 3.90 6.50 -9.06
C VAL A 31 5.10 5.81 -8.45
N THR A 32 5.24 5.92 -7.13
CA THR A 32 6.17 5.10 -6.35
C THR A 32 5.41 3.87 -5.87
N LEU A 33 5.92 2.69 -6.19
CA LEU A 33 5.31 1.39 -5.90
C LEU A 33 6.09 0.69 -4.79
N ASN A 34 5.38 0.20 -3.79
CA ASN A 34 5.94 -0.56 -2.67
C ASN A 34 6.29 -2.01 -3.09
N ALA A 35 7.01 -2.72 -2.24
CA ALA A 35 7.30 -4.15 -2.41
C ALA A 35 6.02 -4.96 -2.64
N ASP A 36 6.10 -6.02 -3.43
CA ASP A 36 4.99 -6.89 -3.79
C ASP A 36 3.81 -6.08 -4.37
N THR A 37 4.08 -5.28 -5.40
CA THR A 37 3.06 -4.43 -6.03
C THR A 37 3.05 -4.61 -7.54
N ARG A 38 1.84 -4.69 -8.09
CA ARG A 38 1.59 -4.76 -9.53
C ARG A 38 0.74 -3.57 -9.97
N LEU A 39 1.21 -2.86 -10.98
CA LEU A 39 0.51 -1.76 -11.64
C LEU A 39 0.30 -2.11 -13.12
N THR A 40 -0.94 -2.02 -13.61
CA THR A 40 -1.24 -2.24 -15.02
C THR A 40 -2.00 -1.07 -15.63
N TYR A 41 -1.71 -0.76 -16.89
CA TYR A 41 -2.45 0.26 -17.64
C TYR A 41 -2.34 0.00 -19.15
N ASN A 42 -3.22 0.66 -19.93
CA ASN A 42 -3.15 0.57 -21.40
C ASN A 42 -2.61 1.89 -21.97
N ARG A 43 -1.41 1.84 -22.57
CA ARG A 43 -0.71 2.99 -23.14
C ARG A 43 -1.45 3.59 -24.34
N ASN A 44 -2.04 2.74 -25.20
CA ASN A 44 -2.72 3.19 -26.42
C ASN A 44 -4.04 3.91 -26.10
N ARG A 45 -4.67 3.59 -24.96
CA ARG A 45 -5.92 4.22 -24.51
C ARG A 45 -5.68 5.40 -23.57
N TRP A 46 -4.43 5.73 -23.26
CA TRP A 46 -4.10 6.72 -22.21
C TRP A 46 -4.67 8.11 -22.50
N LEU A 47 -4.64 8.57 -23.73
CA LEU A 47 -5.20 9.87 -24.13
C LEU A 47 -6.73 9.95 -23.93
N LEU A 48 -7.42 8.82 -24.02
CA LEU A 48 -8.87 8.74 -23.80
C LEU A 48 -9.23 8.47 -22.32
N GLN A 49 -8.40 7.68 -21.65
CA GLN A 49 -8.66 7.22 -20.30
C GLN A 49 -7.35 7.08 -19.52
N ARG A 50 -7.06 8.05 -18.65
CA ARG A 50 -5.95 7.99 -17.67
C ARG A 50 -6.34 7.01 -16.55
N ARG A 51 -6.22 5.71 -16.80
CA ARG A 51 -6.64 4.65 -15.88
C ARG A 51 -5.54 3.65 -15.64
N VAL A 52 -5.31 3.33 -14.38
CA VAL A 52 -4.43 2.27 -13.93
C VAL A 52 -5.19 1.29 -13.04
N ARG A 53 -4.74 0.04 -12.99
CA ARG A 53 -5.15 -0.96 -11.99
C ARG A 53 -3.98 -1.21 -11.06
N LEU A 54 -4.24 -1.23 -9.77
CA LEU A 54 -3.26 -1.45 -8.73
C LEU A 54 -3.65 -2.67 -7.89
N ASP A 55 -2.67 -3.54 -7.65
CA ASP A 55 -2.66 -4.58 -6.65
C ASP A 55 -1.37 -4.41 -5.84
N GLY A 56 -1.48 -4.09 -4.55
CA GLY A 56 -0.36 -3.68 -3.72
C GLY A 56 -0.48 -2.27 -3.17
N GLU A 57 0.62 -1.51 -3.10
CA GLU A 57 0.62 -0.15 -2.57
C GLU A 57 1.37 0.83 -3.47
N GLY A 58 0.79 2.00 -3.68
CA GLY A 58 1.39 3.05 -4.51
C GLY A 58 1.10 4.46 -4.02
N LEU A 59 2.15 5.30 -4.02
CA LEU A 59 2.06 6.74 -3.85
C LEU A 59 2.02 7.41 -5.23
N PHE A 60 0.90 8.04 -5.53
CA PHE A 60 0.64 8.70 -6.81
C PHE A 60 0.84 10.21 -6.70
N LYS A 61 1.67 10.77 -7.59
CA LYS A 61 1.80 12.23 -7.85
C LYS A 61 1.23 12.50 -9.23
N VAL A 62 -0.06 12.80 -9.30
CA VAL A 62 -0.79 12.92 -10.55
C VAL A 62 -0.72 14.35 -11.08
N MET A 63 -0.31 14.50 -12.35
CA MET A 63 -0.30 15.78 -13.06
C MET A 63 -1.73 16.29 -13.28
N LYS A 64 -1.92 17.61 -13.10
CA LYS A 64 -3.21 18.28 -13.36
C LYS A 64 -3.69 18.02 -14.79
N GLY A 65 -5.00 17.73 -14.94
CA GLY A 65 -5.57 17.43 -16.25
C GLY A 65 -6.93 16.76 -16.17
N SER A 66 -7.24 15.95 -17.19
CA SER A 66 -8.45 15.12 -17.23
C SER A 66 -8.46 14.11 -16.08
N ARG A 67 -9.61 13.50 -15.84
CA ARG A 67 -9.79 12.49 -14.77
C ARG A 67 -8.74 11.38 -14.86
N PHE A 68 -8.03 11.16 -13.76
CA PHE A 68 -7.15 10.02 -13.54
C PHE A 68 -7.83 9.05 -12.60
N THR A 69 -7.77 7.75 -12.88
CA THR A 69 -8.47 6.73 -12.09
C THR A 69 -7.54 5.60 -11.70
N VAL A 70 -7.46 5.29 -10.41
CA VAL A 70 -6.86 4.06 -9.89
C VAL A 70 -7.96 3.06 -9.58
N GLN A 71 -7.90 1.88 -10.17
CA GLN A 71 -8.80 0.77 -9.88
C GLN A 71 -8.07 -0.27 -9.04
N THR A 72 -8.70 -0.68 -7.95
CA THR A 72 -8.29 -1.80 -7.12
C THR A 72 -9.34 -2.90 -7.17
N GLU A 73 -9.21 -3.94 -6.40
CA GLU A 73 -10.24 -4.97 -6.26
C GLU A 73 -11.57 -4.37 -5.77
N THR A 74 -11.55 -3.60 -4.68
CA THR A 74 -12.74 -3.14 -3.96
C THR A 74 -13.14 -1.69 -4.24
N ALA A 75 -12.28 -0.88 -4.86
CA ALA A 75 -12.52 0.55 -5.06
C ALA A 75 -12.15 1.07 -6.44
N SER A 76 -12.75 2.22 -6.78
CA SER A 76 -12.34 3.09 -7.88
C SER A 76 -12.05 4.47 -7.31
N THR A 77 -10.80 4.93 -7.42
CA THR A 77 -10.31 6.21 -6.89
C THR A 77 -10.05 7.16 -8.05
N SER A 78 -10.64 8.35 -8.03
CA SER A 78 -10.54 9.34 -9.12
C SER A 78 -10.04 10.70 -8.63
N VAL A 79 -9.15 11.32 -9.41
CA VAL A 79 -8.53 12.62 -9.12
C VAL A 79 -8.38 13.45 -10.40
N LEU A 80 -8.06 14.76 -10.26
CA LEU A 80 -7.76 15.66 -11.38
C LEU A 80 -6.31 16.22 -11.36
N GLY A 81 -5.58 15.99 -10.27
CA GLY A 81 -4.22 16.45 -10.05
C GLY A 81 -3.96 16.53 -8.55
N THR A 82 -3.41 15.46 -7.99
CA THR A 82 -3.49 15.16 -6.57
C THR A 82 -2.28 14.31 -6.18
N VAL A 83 -1.81 14.47 -4.94
CA VAL A 83 -0.87 13.53 -4.31
C VAL A 83 -1.66 12.68 -3.33
N PHE A 84 -1.65 11.36 -3.51
CA PHE A 84 -2.43 10.42 -2.68
C PHE A 84 -1.78 9.04 -2.66
N ASN A 85 -2.00 8.32 -1.56
CA ASN A 85 -1.58 6.94 -1.40
C ASN A 85 -2.76 5.99 -1.58
N VAL A 86 -2.53 4.86 -2.21
CA VAL A 86 -3.48 3.75 -2.33
C VAL A 86 -2.81 2.48 -1.85
N PHE A 87 -3.35 1.89 -0.79
CA PHE A 87 -3.03 0.55 -0.33
C PHE A 87 -4.16 -0.38 -0.73
N ALA A 88 -3.87 -1.45 -1.45
CA ALA A 88 -4.85 -2.41 -1.95
C ALA A 88 -4.33 -3.84 -1.79
N ARG A 89 -4.69 -4.51 -0.71
CA ARG A 89 -4.25 -5.88 -0.39
C ARG A 89 -5.34 -6.65 0.35
N LYS A 90 -5.40 -7.96 0.14
CA LYS A 90 -6.29 -8.88 0.90
C LYS A 90 -7.74 -8.39 0.98
N GLY A 91 -8.30 -7.92 -0.17
CA GLY A 91 -9.69 -7.45 -0.24
C GLY A 91 -9.96 -6.11 0.45
N VAL A 92 -8.91 -5.39 0.87
CA VAL A 92 -9.00 -4.07 1.50
C VAL A 92 -8.35 -3.04 0.59
N THR A 93 -9.04 -1.92 0.37
CA THR A 93 -8.43 -0.73 -0.22
C THR A 93 -8.50 0.42 0.77
N ARG A 94 -7.36 1.06 1.03
CA ARG A 94 -7.24 2.26 1.85
C ARG A 94 -6.67 3.37 0.97
N VAL A 95 -7.33 4.51 0.97
CA VAL A 95 -6.95 5.67 0.17
C VAL A 95 -6.75 6.85 1.08
N SER A 96 -5.57 7.48 1.02
CA SER A 96 -5.22 8.64 1.84
C SER A 96 -4.85 9.80 0.91
N CYS A 97 -5.47 10.96 1.10
CA CYS A 97 -5.20 12.18 0.35
C CYS A 97 -4.12 13.00 1.06
N LEU A 98 -2.98 13.23 0.38
CA LEU A 98 -1.89 14.05 0.91
C LEU A 98 -1.97 15.48 0.40
N GLU A 99 -2.43 15.69 -0.85
CA GLU A 99 -2.60 17.02 -1.44
C GLU A 99 -3.74 16.97 -2.46
N GLY A 100 -4.64 17.97 -2.41
CA GLY A 100 -5.73 18.15 -3.37
C GLY A 100 -7.02 17.47 -2.93
N LYS A 101 -7.72 16.79 -3.86
CA LYS A 101 -9.03 16.15 -3.63
C LYS A 101 -9.09 14.79 -4.30
N VAL A 102 -9.65 13.81 -3.60
CA VAL A 102 -9.81 12.44 -4.07
C VAL A 102 -11.28 12.02 -3.93
N LYS A 103 -11.84 11.43 -4.98
CA LYS A 103 -13.12 10.73 -4.93
C LYS A 103 -12.86 9.22 -4.87
N VAL A 104 -13.41 8.56 -3.86
CA VAL A 104 -13.36 7.10 -3.70
C VAL A 104 -14.76 6.54 -3.87
N VAL A 105 -14.90 5.51 -4.69
CA VAL A 105 -16.16 4.79 -4.92
C VAL A 105 -15.94 3.31 -4.59
N ALA A 106 -16.68 2.77 -3.64
CA ALA A 106 -16.71 1.34 -3.37
C ALA A 106 -17.37 0.60 -4.54
N LYS A 107 -16.71 -0.43 -5.08
CA LYS A 107 -17.20 -1.10 -6.30
C LYS A 107 -18.52 -1.83 -6.11
N GLU A 108 -18.70 -2.47 -4.99
CA GLU A 108 -19.90 -3.26 -4.71
C GLU A 108 -21.08 -2.39 -4.30
N SER A 109 -20.95 -1.62 -3.21
CA SER A 109 -22.05 -0.81 -2.67
C SER A 109 -22.32 0.48 -3.45
N LYS A 110 -21.43 0.90 -4.35
CA LYS A 110 -21.47 2.19 -5.06
C LYS A 110 -21.46 3.43 -4.15
N LYS A 111 -21.23 3.24 -2.85
CA LYS A 111 -21.05 4.35 -1.90
C LYS A 111 -19.83 5.18 -2.29
N GLU A 112 -19.92 6.50 -2.05
CA GLU A 112 -18.89 7.46 -2.42
C GLU A 112 -18.35 8.19 -1.19
N ALA A 113 -17.06 8.48 -1.20
CA ALA A 113 -16.39 9.33 -0.23
C ALA A 113 -15.53 10.37 -0.96
N TYR A 114 -15.45 11.57 -0.40
CA TYR A 114 -14.61 12.65 -0.88
C TYR A 114 -13.57 12.97 0.19
N LEU A 115 -12.30 12.90 -0.20
CA LEU A 115 -11.17 13.14 0.68
C LEU A 115 -10.49 14.45 0.29
N THR A 116 -10.11 15.22 1.29
CA THR A 116 -9.20 16.37 1.17
C THR A 116 -7.91 16.05 1.91
N ASN A 117 -6.98 16.98 1.91
CA ASN A 117 -5.67 16.84 2.56
C ASN A 117 -5.80 16.28 3.99
N GLY A 118 -5.00 15.26 4.32
CA GLY A 118 -4.97 14.58 5.62
C GLY A 118 -6.10 13.60 5.87
N MET A 119 -7.05 13.41 4.91
CA MET A 119 -8.16 12.48 5.06
C MET A 119 -7.86 11.11 4.46
N GLU A 120 -8.46 10.09 5.06
CA GLU A 120 -8.39 8.69 4.62
C GLU A 120 -9.79 8.07 4.57
N ALA A 121 -10.00 7.14 3.64
CA ALA A 121 -11.14 6.23 3.61
C ALA A 121 -10.68 4.81 3.28
N LYS A 122 -11.43 3.82 3.81
CA LYS A 122 -11.18 2.39 3.64
C LYS A 122 -12.40 1.72 3.03
N THR A 123 -12.18 0.84 2.05
CA THR A 123 -13.19 -0.09 1.54
C THR A 123 -12.82 -1.53 1.89
N MET A 124 -13.82 -2.33 2.25
CA MET A 124 -13.71 -3.76 2.51
C MET A 124 -15.06 -4.42 2.17
N GLY A 125 -15.09 -5.21 1.10
CA GLY A 125 -16.36 -5.73 0.56
C GLY A 125 -17.35 -4.60 0.24
N PHE A 126 -18.55 -4.66 0.81
CA PHE A 126 -19.63 -3.64 0.65
C PHE A 126 -19.40 -2.38 1.50
N GLU A 127 -18.45 -2.42 2.45
CA GLU A 127 -18.23 -1.32 3.39
C GLU A 127 -17.35 -0.22 2.76
N LEU A 128 -17.75 1.03 2.97
CA LEU A 128 -16.93 2.22 2.77
C LEU A 128 -16.97 3.02 4.05
N SER A 129 -15.81 3.19 4.68
CA SER A 129 -15.71 4.01 5.89
C SER A 129 -16.06 5.47 5.60
N LYS A 130 -16.56 6.19 6.60
CA LYS A 130 -16.58 7.65 6.54
C LYS A 130 -15.15 8.17 6.46
N PRO A 131 -14.92 9.28 5.72
CA PRO A 131 -13.62 9.95 5.72
C PRO A 131 -13.19 10.31 7.16
N ASP A 132 -11.97 9.93 7.51
CA ASP A 132 -11.38 10.24 8.80
C ASP A 132 -10.10 11.05 8.61
N SER A 133 -9.86 12.01 9.50
CA SER A 133 -8.64 12.84 9.47
C SER A 133 -7.51 12.12 10.18
N LYS A 134 -6.44 11.83 9.45
CA LYS A 134 -5.20 11.30 10.03
C LYS A 134 -4.37 12.46 10.58
N LYS A 135 -4.21 12.52 11.91
CA LYS A 135 -3.41 13.56 12.58
C LYS A 135 -1.92 13.54 12.19
N GLU A 136 -1.46 12.41 11.64
CA GLU A 136 -0.05 12.19 11.28
C GLU A 136 0.08 11.84 9.80
N GLU A 137 -0.18 12.83 8.96
CA GLU A 137 -0.16 12.72 7.49
C GLU A 137 1.18 12.18 6.95
N PHE A 138 2.31 12.52 7.59
CA PHE A 138 3.63 12.06 7.18
C PHE A 138 3.78 10.52 7.26
N LYS A 139 3.03 9.84 8.13
CA LYS A 139 3.08 8.38 8.27
C LYS A 139 2.52 7.65 7.04
N THR A 140 1.62 8.29 6.29
CA THR A 140 0.98 7.69 5.12
C THR A 140 1.94 7.42 3.96
N SER A 141 3.00 8.21 3.82
CA SER A 141 3.99 8.07 2.76
C SER A 141 5.39 7.72 3.27
N SER A 142 5.56 7.50 4.58
CA SER A 142 6.86 7.21 5.20
C SER A 142 7.50 5.92 4.68
N TRP A 143 6.68 4.95 4.23
CA TRP A 143 7.15 3.73 3.61
C TRP A 143 8.04 3.98 2.38
N THR A 144 7.87 5.11 1.66
CA THR A 144 8.75 5.49 0.55
C THR A 144 10.18 5.80 1.01
N LYS A 145 10.37 6.01 2.32
CA LYS A 145 11.68 6.21 2.98
C LYS A 145 12.11 4.98 3.79
N GLY A 146 11.38 3.87 3.65
CA GLY A 146 11.62 2.64 4.41
C GLY A 146 11.19 2.72 5.88
N GLU A 147 10.26 3.59 6.25
CA GLU A 147 9.74 3.73 7.61
C GLU A 147 8.27 3.31 7.66
N PHE A 148 7.95 2.35 8.53
CA PHE A 148 6.63 1.72 8.63
C PHE A 148 6.06 1.95 10.03
N TYR A 149 4.95 2.69 10.13
CA TYR A 149 4.30 3.08 11.38
C TYR A 149 2.96 2.38 11.54
N TYR A 150 2.67 1.91 12.74
CA TYR A 150 1.47 1.17 13.08
C TYR A 150 0.79 1.76 14.32
N THR A 151 -0.53 1.77 14.34
CA THR A 151 -1.35 2.17 15.49
C THR A 151 -2.53 1.21 15.59
N ASN A 152 -2.60 0.44 16.69
CA ASN A 152 -3.62 -0.59 16.91
C ASN A 152 -3.82 -1.52 15.69
N THR A 153 -2.71 -1.94 15.08
CA THR A 153 -2.73 -2.77 13.88
C THR A 153 -2.57 -4.24 14.27
N PRO A 154 -3.40 -5.17 13.76
CA PRO A 154 -3.20 -6.59 13.97
C PRO A 154 -1.78 -7.03 13.61
N ILE A 155 -1.12 -7.77 14.49
CA ILE A 155 0.29 -8.14 14.33
C ILE A 155 0.56 -8.93 13.04
N GLY A 156 -0.42 -9.72 12.58
CA GLY A 156 -0.31 -10.43 11.31
C GLY A 156 -0.11 -9.48 10.11
N GLN A 157 -0.70 -8.27 10.12
CA GLN A 157 -0.47 -7.28 9.06
C GLN A 157 0.94 -6.68 9.12
N VAL A 158 1.50 -6.58 10.33
CA VAL A 158 2.89 -6.11 10.53
C VAL A 158 3.86 -7.17 10.05
N PHE A 159 3.58 -8.45 10.31
CA PHE A 159 4.37 -9.58 9.82
C PHE A 159 4.33 -9.68 8.29
N ASP A 160 3.15 -9.55 7.68
CA ASP A 160 3.01 -9.48 6.22
C ASP A 160 3.89 -8.36 5.61
N GLU A 161 4.02 -7.22 6.29
CA GLU A 161 4.87 -6.14 5.79
C GLU A 161 6.36 -6.43 6.00
N LEU A 162 6.75 -7.04 7.11
CA LEU A 162 8.12 -7.51 7.32
C LEU A 162 8.55 -8.50 6.22
N GLU A 163 7.70 -9.49 5.90
CA GLU A 163 7.95 -10.43 4.80
C GLU A 163 8.19 -9.69 3.47
N ARG A 164 7.28 -8.78 3.10
CA ARG A 164 7.42 -8.01 1.86
C ARG A 164 8.67 -7.16 1.81
N GLN A 165 9.04 -6.53 2.92
CA GLN A 165 10.13 -5.56 2.94
C GLN A 165 11.51 -6.21 3.01
N PHE A 166 11.63 -7.36 3.63
CA PHE A 166 12.90 -8.05 3.82
C PHE A 166 13.07 -9.29 2.95
N ASP A 167 12.04 -9.64 2.15
CA ASP A 167 12.03 -10.83 1.28
C ASP A 167 12.31 -12.11 2.10
N VAL A 168 11.53 -12.30 3.14
CA VAL A 168 11.63 -13.43 4.07
C VAL A 168 10.28 -14.11 4.23
N ASP A 169 10.29 -15.38 4.59
CA ASP A 169 9.12 -16.15 5.03
C ASP A 169 9.02 -16.08 6.55
N LEU A 170 7.87 -15.70 7.09
CA LEU A 170 7.67 -15.56 8.53
C LEU A 170 6.65 -16.58 9.04
N PHE A 171 7.07 -17.40 9.99
CA PHE A 171 6.20 -18.35 10.68
C PHE A 171 5.92 -17.89 12.10
N PHE A 172 4.64 -17.77 12.45
CA PHE A 172 4.16 -17.45 13.79
C PHE A 172 2.94 -18.30 14.13
N ASP A 173 3.05 -19.14 15.18
CA ASP A 173 1.97 -20.01 15.68
C ASP A 173 1.29 -19.38 16.90
N GLY A 174 0.85 -18.13 16.77
CA GLY A 174 0.18 -17.41 17.84
C GLY A 174 -1.02 -16.61 17.33
N ASP A 175 -1.61 -15.81 18.20
CA ASP A 175 -2.74 -14.96 17.86
C ASP A 175 -2.31 -13.76 17.02
N THR A 176 -2.57 -13.84 15.70
CA THR A 176 -2.26 -12.78 14.73
C THR A 176 -3.19 -11.56 14.83
N THR A 177 -4.27 -11.62 15.66
CA THR A 177 -5.21 -10.52 15.87
C THR A 177 -4.78 -9.56 16.97
N ARG A 178 -3.81 -9.95 17.82
CA ARG A 178 -3.19 -9.06 18.81
C ARG A 178 -2.72 -7.78 18.13
N THR A 179 -2.98 -6.64 18.75
CA THR A 179 -2.67 -5.35 18.14
C THR A 179 -1.29 -4.82 18.53
N TYR A 180 -0.58 -4.29 17.56
CA TYR A 180 0.71 -3.63 17.72
C TYR A 180 0.59 -2.13 17.47
N THR A 181 1.27 -1.34 18.31
CA THR A 181 1.49 0.09 18.10
C THR A 181 2.98 0.37 18.19
N GLY A 182 3.58 0.85 17.11
CA GLY A 182 5.02 1.07 17.03
C GLY A 182 5.46 1.36 15.60
N TYR A 183 6.73 1.09 15.33
CA TYR A 183 7.29 1.26 14.00
C TYR A 183 8.46 0.30 13.77
N PHE A 184 8.82 0.11 12.51
CA PHE A 184 10.12 -0.43 12.12
C PHE A 184 10.69 0.30 10.91
N LYS A 185 11.99 0.14 10.67
CA LYS A 185 12.71 0.66 9.49
C LYS A 185 13.25 -0.49 8.66
N LYS A 186 13.31 -0.25 7.34
CA LYS A 186 13.87 -1.19 6.37
C LYS A 186 15.38 -1.02 6.22
N ASP A 187 16.10 -0.94 7.33
CA ASP A 187 17.55 -0.87 7.36
C ASP A 187 18.18 -2.23 7.69
N ASN A 188 17.61 -2.96 8.66
CA ASN A 188 18.11 -4.24 9.11
C ASN A 188 16.97 -5.10 9.67
N LEU A 189 16.86 -6.36 9.20
CA LEU A 189 15.83 -7.30 9.61
C LEU A 189 15.80 -7.55 11.12
N ASN A 190 16.99 -7.82 11.73
CA ASN A 190 17.05 -8.08 13.17
C ASN A 190 16.63 -6.85 14.00
N SER A 191 16.97 -5.64 13.55
CA SER A 191 16.52 -4.40 14.18
C SER A 191 15.01 -4.24 14.07
N ALA A 192 14.42 -4.53 12.91
CA ALA A 192 12.98 -4.49 12.69
C ALA A 192 12.24 -5.51 13.56
N LEU A 193 12.70 -6.77 13.58
CA LEU A 193 12.16 -7.84 14.43
C LEU A 193 12.24 -7.47 15.92
N ARG A 194 13.36 -6.89 16.37
CA ARG A 194 13.53 -6.42 17.74
C ARG A 194 12.47 -5.38 18.13
N LEU A 195 12.23 -4.38 17.26
CA LEU A 195 11.25 -3.32 17.51
C LEU A 195 9.81 -3.86 17.55
N VAL A 196 9.51 -4.90 16.78
CA VAL A 196 8.17 -5.49 16.71
C VAL A 196 7.97 -6.55 17.79
N CYS A 197 8.91 -7.49 17.96
CA CYS A 197 8.70 -8.68 18.79
C CYS A 197 8.87 -8.39 20.30
N ILE A 198 9.85 -7.55 20.72
CA ILE A 198 10.09 -7.30 22.15
C ILE A 198 8.86 -6.70 22.85
N PRO A 199 8.20 -5.62 22.31
CA PRO A 199 7.02 -5.06 22.94
C PRO A 199 5.81 -5.99 22.98
N MET A 200 5.84 -7.08 22.23
CA MET A 200 4.77 -8.07 22.12
C MET A 200 5.06 -9.36 22.91
N ASP A 201 6.15 -9.39 23.73
CA ASP A 201 6.62 -10.56 24.47
C ASP A 201 6.88 -11.77 23.55
N MET A 202 7.56 -11.52 22.43
CA MET A 202 7.91 -12.53 21.44
C MET A 202 9.43 -12.66 21.30
N LYS A 203 9.89 -13.87 21.00
CA LYS A 203 11.26 -14.20 20.61
C LYS A 203 11.29 -14.70 19.17
N TRP A 204 12.42 -14.54 18.50
CA TRP A 204 12.57 -14.97 17.11
C TRP A 204 13.90 -15.65 16.85
N SER A 205 13.94 -16.44 15.79
CA SER A 205 15.17 -16.96 15.17
C SER A 205 15.10 -16.77 13.67
N VAL A 206 16.25 -16.57 13.04
CA VAL A 206 16.37 -16.37 11.59
C VAL A 206 17.29 -17.46 11.04
N ASN A 207 16.78 -18.24 10.08
CA ASN A 207 17.50 -19.28 9.36
C ASN A 207 17.38 -18.97 7.86
N ASP A 208 18.40 -18.42 7.25
CA ASP A 208 18.39 -17.89 5.88
C ASP A 208 17.21 -16.90 5.67
N THR A 209 16.23 -17.27 4.87
CA THR A 209 15.02 -16.48 4.62
C THR A 209 13.86 -16.81 5.55
N LEU A 210 13.95 -17.87 6.38
CA LEU A 210 12.88 -18.25 7.29
C LEU A 210 13.06 -17.58 8.67
N VAL A 211 12.05 -16.80 9.06
CA VAL A 211 11.92 -16.19 10.38
C VAL A 211 10.87 -16.95 11.18
N ILE A 212 11.27 -17.52 12.32
CA ILE A 212 10.35 -18.19 13.24
C ILE A 212 10.15 -17.31 14.46
N ILE A 213 8.89 -16.94 14.75
CA ILE A 213 8.50 -16.15 15.91
C ILE A 213 7.69 -16.99 16.86
N ASN A 214 7.97 -16.90 18.17
CA ASN A 214 7.27 -17.60 19.24
C ASN A 214 6.92 -16.64 20.37
N GLU A 215 5.79 -16.85 21.04
CA GLU A 215 5.46 -16.13 22.26
C GLU A 215 6.37 -16.59 23.42
N ILE A 216 6.73 -15.64 24.28
CA ILE A 216 7.46 -15.93 25.52
C ILE A 216 6.38 -16.32 26.55
N LYS A 217 6.40 -17.57 26.99
CA LYS A 217 5.50 -18.08 28.03
C LYS A 217 6.00 -17.66 29.39
#